data_b72222198afe7ea9e408557373d0ad08
#
_entry.id   b72222198afe7ea9e408557373d0ad08
#
_cell.length_a   1.000
_cell.length_b   1.000
_cell.length_c   1.000
_cell.angle_alpha   90.00
_cell.angle_beta   90.00
_cell.angle_gamma   90.00
#
_symmetry.space_group_name_H-M   'P 1'
#
loop_
_entity.id
_entity.type
_entity.pdbx_description
1 polymer ?
#
loop_
_entity_poly.entity_id
_entity_poly.type
_entity_poly.pdbx_seq_one_letter_code
_entity_poly.pdbx_strand_id
1 'polypeptide(L)'
;MYSKEVQKLLDKLKTEVGDRIQIIKDKKTFEGILMPRIEMGDLNSIVLKLDNGYNIGIKFEKGVKINKIKKEWSVTKKKIEPSKKLIFDKKLPNISIIGTGGTIASKIDYRSGGVYASFSPDDIVMQIPELKEIANMQTNEIMNIMSEDMTPEKWIDIAKAVAKEINSGIKGVLITHGTDTLHYTSAALSFMLRDLPVPVALVGAQRSSDRGSSDTVMNIACAANFVANSNVAEICTVMHGTMNDDYCLAVRGTKSRKMHTSRRDAFRPINELPIAKIFWKDRHIEITNDDYRRRNDKKVLVDDKIESKVALVKIYPGIDPEIFDYYLKKKYRGFVIEGTGLGHVSTFGEKSLLSSIEKIIELDIPVVMTSQCIYGRVHPFVYHPLRVLSSKGVIYAEDMLSETAYVKLMWVLGHAKKLDEIKKMMLTNYAGEITNRVISNSFLI
;
A
#
# COMPACT_ATOMS: atom_id res chain seq x y z
N MET A 1 -7.40 -9.16 -29.93
CA MET A 1 -7.10 -10.26 -30.89
C MET A 1 -5.82 -9.95 -31.66
N TYR A 2 -5.08 -10.96 -32.04
CA TYR A 2 -3.92 -10.82 -32.95
C TYR A 2 -4.39 -10.43 -34.37
N SER A 3 -3.46 -10.01 -35.25
CA SER A 3 -3.78 -9.74 -36.64
C SER A 3 -4.32 -11.00 -37.32
N LYS A 4 -5.09 -10.82 -38.39
CA LYS A 4 -5.66 -11.94 -39.18
C LYS A 4 -4.57 -12.93 -39.64
N GLU A 5 -3.38 -12.42 -39.95
CA GLU A 5 -2.24 -13.22 -40.40
C GLU A 5 -1.65 -14.07 -39.27
N VAL A 6 -1.39 -13.45 -38.12
CA VAL A 6 -0.90 -14.14 -36.90
C VAL A 6 -1.94 -15.15 -36.42
N GLN A 7 -3.22 -14.78 -36.39
CA GLN A 7 -4.29 -15.68 -35.95
C GLN A 7 -4.39 -16.93 -36.85
N LYS A 8 -4.37 -16.75 -38.17
CA LYS A 8 -4.36 -17.89 -39.12
C LYS A 8 -3.18 -18.85 -38.91
N LEU A 9 -2.02 -18.28 -38.54
CA LEU A 9 -0.83 -19.12 -38.27
C LEU A 9 -0.99 -19.91 -36.98
N LEU A 10 -1.48 -19.23 -35.89
CA LEU A 10 -1.75 -19.89 -34.63
C LEU A 10 -2.82 -20.98 -34.77
N ASP A 11 -3.89 -20.72 -35.51
CA ASP A 11 -4.95 -21.69 -35.82
C ASP A 11 -4.40 -22.92 -36.59
N LYS A 12 -3.55 -22.68 -37.59
CA LYS A 12 -2.87 -23.73 -38.35
C LYS A 12 -1.99 -24.62 -37.48
N LEU A 13 -1.35 -24.03 -36.46
CA LEU A 13 -0.52 -24.74 -35.50
C LEU A 13 -1.35 -25.35 -34.35
N LYS A 14 -2.68 -25.14 -34.34
CA LYS A 14 -3.58 -25.55 -33.25
C LYS A 14 -3.07 -25.04 -31.91
N THR A 15 -2.70 -23.75 -31.89
CA THR A 15 -2.09 -23.09 -30.74
C THR A 15 -3.06 -22.07 -30.16
N GLU A 16 -3.31 -22.15 -28.86
CA GLU A 16 -4.18 -21.28 -28.11
C GLU A 16 -3.38 -20.47 -27.08
N VAL A 17 -3.97 -19.38 -26.59
CA VAL A 17 -3.42 -18.63 -25.45
C VAL A 17 -3.26 -19.58 -24.25
N GLY A 18 -2.07 -19.56 -23.64
CA GLY A 18 -1.68 -20.49 -22.59
C GLY A 18 -0.80 -21.65 -23.07
N ASP A 19 -0.72 -21.89 -24.38
CA ASP A 19 0.20 -22.90 -24.93
C ASP A 19 1.65 -22.43 -24.89
N ARG A 20 2.56 -23.38 -24.71
CA ARG A 20 3.99 -23.11 -24.82
C ARG A 20 4.41 -23.14 -26.28
N ILE A 21 5.03 -22.07 -26.74
CA ILE A 21 5.51 -21.92 -28.11
C ILE A 21 6.97 -21.48 -28.15
N GLN A 22 7.59 -21.77 -29.26
CA GLN A 22 8.91 -21.28 -29.62
C GLN A 22 8.78 -20.34 -30.83
N ILE A 23 9.39 -19.18 -30.74
CA ILE A 23 9.49 -18.22 -31.84
C ILE A 23 10.95 -18.07 -32.21
N ILE A 24 11.24 -18.27 -33.50
CA ILE A 24 12.58 -18.08 -34.07
C ILE A 24 12.56 -16.84 -34.95
N LYS A 25 13.35 -15.84 -34.59
CA LYS A 25 13.52 -14.58 -35.32
C LYS A 25 15.00 -14.18 -35.32
N ASP A 26 15.54 -13.82 -36.46
CA ASP A 26 16.93 -13.31 -36.61
C ASP A 26 17.98 -14.22 -35.95
N LYS A 27 17.87 -15.52 -36.15
CA LYS A 27 18.72 -16.56 -35.52
C LYS A 27 18.60 -16.63 -33.98
N LYS A 28 17.70 -15.87 -33.38
CA LYS A 28 17.40 -15.95 -31.94
C LYS A 28 16.16 -16.79 -31.73
N THR A 29 16.19 -17.60 -30.67
CA THR A 29 15.08 -18.45 -30.27
C THR A 29 14.50 -17.94 -28.96
N PHE A 30 13.18 -17.74 -28.93
CA PHE A 30 12.43 -17.32 -27.75
C PHE A 30 11.41 -18.41 -27.42
N GLU A 31 11.43 -18.90 -26.20
CA GLU A 31 10.46 -19.88 -25.71
C GLU A 31 9.66 -19.29 -24.57
N GLY A 32 8.38 -19.61 -24.53
CA GLY A 32 7.50 -19.10 -23.49
C GLY A 32 6.04 -19.49 -23.71
N ILE A 33 5.20 -19.04 -22.80
CA ILE A 33 3.75 -19.23 -22.87
C ILE A 33 3.16 -18.13 -23.74
N LEU A 34 2.33 -18.48 -24.72
CA LEU A 34 1.60 -17.53 -25.54
C LEU A 34 0.60 -16.78 -24.68
N MET A 35 0.77 -15.45 -24.59
CA MET A 35 -0.09 -14.57 -23.81
C MET A 35 -1.21 -13.99 -24.67
N PRO A 36 -2.35 -13.60 -24.07
CA PRO A 36 -3.35 -12.81 -24.77
C PRO A 36 -2.76 -11.47 -25.14
N ARG A 37 -3.23 -10.92 -26.23
CA ARG A 37 -2.84 -9.59 -26.66
C ARG A 37 -3.69 -8.53 -25.99
N ILE A 38 -3.08 -7.45 -25.51
CA ILE A 38 -3.76 -6.26 -25.00
C ILE A 38 -4.43 -5.54 -26.19
N GLU A 39 -5.61 -4.95 -25.97
CA GLU A 39 -6.40 -4.27 -27.00
C GLU A 39 -5.66 -3.10 -27.66
N MET A 40 -4.78 -2.42 -26.91
CA MET A 40 -3.95 -1.31 -27.38
C MET A 40 -2.54 -1.80 -27.66
N GLY A 41 -2.11 -1.80 -28.92
CA GLY A 41 -0.76 -2.19 -29.33
C GLY A 41 -0.71 -2.75 -30.75
N ASP A 42 0.50 -3.06 -31.25
CA ASP A 42 0.71 -3.61 -32.58
C ASP A 42 0.08 -5.00 -32.75
N LEU A 43 -0.89 -5.11 -33.67
CA LEU A 43 -1.63 -6.34 -33.97
C LEU A 43 -0.73 -7.50 -34.41
N ASN A 44 0.46 -7.20 -34.89
CA ASN A 44 1.44 -8.17 -35.35
C ASN A 44 2.49 -8.55 -34.29
N SER A 45 2.40 -8.02 -33.07
CA SER A 45 3.31 -8.42 -32.00
C SER A 45 2.74 -9.59 -31.22
N ILE A 46 3.49 -10.70 -31.20
CA ILE A 46 3.17 -11.91 -30.42
C ILE A 46 3.80 -11.74 -29.05
N VAL A 47 2.99 -11.89 -27.99
CA VAL A 47 3.45 -11.73 -26.63
C VAL A 47 3.72 -13.10 -26.00
N LEU A 48 4.95 -13.29 -25.54
CA LEU A 48 5.38 -14.49 -24.80
C LEU A 48 5.68 -14.14 -23.33
N LYS A 49 5.22 -14.98 -22.42
CA LYS A 49 5.73 -15.02 -21.05
C LYS A 49 6.91 -15.99 -21.00
N LEU A 50 8.10 -15.47 -20.70
CA LEU A 50 9.32 -16.26 -20.56
C LEU A 50 9.36 -17.00 -19.22
N ASP A 51 10.23 -18.02 -19.11
CA ASP A 51 10.40 -18.81 -17.87
C ASP A 51 10.92 -17.97 -16.68
N ASN A 52 11.60 -16.85 -16.97
CA ASN A 52 12.02 -15.88 -15.93
C ASN A 52 10.90 -14.94 -15.47
N GLY A 53 9.63 -15.17 -15.91
CA GLY A 53 8.46 -14.40 -15.54
C GLY A 53 8.22 -13.11 -16.31
N TYR A 54 9.14 -12.66 -17.18
CA TYR A 54 8.95 -11.47 -17.99
C TYR A 54 8.14 -11.74 -19.26
N ASN A 55 7.33 -10.76 -19.65
CA ASN A 55 6.64 -10.76 -20.94
C ASN A 55 7.48 -10.03 -21.98
N ILE A 56 7.60 -10.62 -23.18
CA ILE A 56 8.23 -9.98 -24.33
C ILE A 56 7.27 -9.93 -25.52
N GLY A 57 7.27 -8.82 -26.23
CA GLY A 57 6.57 -8.70 -27.51
C GLY A 57 7.54 -8.97 -28.68
N ILE A 58 7.21 -9.91 -29.54
CA ILE A 58 8.00 -10.24 -30.74
C ILE A 58 7.18 -9.88 -31.96
N LYS A 59 7.65 -8.90 -32.73
CA LYS A 59 7.00 -8.46 -33.96
C LYS A 59 7.03 -9.60 -34.99
N PHE A 60 5.85 -10.02 -35.42
CA PHE A 60 5.68 -10.99 -36.48
C PHE A 60 5.89 -10.31 -37.84
N GLU A 61 6.81 -10.84 -38.63
CA GLU A 61 7.18 -10.35 -39.95
C GLU A 61 7.73 -11.51 -40.79
N LYS A 62 7.97 -11.26 -42.07
CA LYS A 62 8.46 -12.30 -43.01
C LYS A 62 9.76 -12.93 -42.48
N GLY A 63 9.77 -14.25 -42.36
CA GLY A 63 10.91 -15.02 -41.84
C GLY A 63 10.80 -15.47 -40.38
N VAL A 64 9.84 -14.98 -39.63
CA VAL A 64 9.56 -15.49 -38.27
C VAL A 64 8.92 -16.87 -38.34
N LYS A 65 9.49 -17.83 -37.62
CA LYS A 65 8.95 -19.18 -37.48
C LYS A 65 8.37 -19.37 -36.09
N ILE A 66 7.20 -20.01 -36.00
CA ILE A 66 6.53 -20.34 -34.73
C ILE A 66 6.34 -21.84 -34.71
N ASN A 67 6.74 -22.46 -33.61
CA ASN A 67 6.55 -23.89 -33.35
C ASN A 67 5.77 -24.05 -32.05
N LYS A 68 4.76 -24.94 -32.04
CA LYS A 68 4.13 -25.40 -30.82
C LYS A 68 5.04 -26.41 -30.16
N ILE A 69 5.45 -26.16 -28.92
CA ILE A 69 6.24 -27.09 -28.14
C ILE A 69 5.26 -28.10 -27.47
N LYS A 70 5.26 -29.33 -27.93
CA LYS A 70 4.60 -30.43 -27.23
C LYS A 70 5.45 -30.76 -25.98
N LYS A 71 5.32 -30.01 -24.92
CA LYS A 71 5.66 -30.52 -23.62
C LYS A 71 4.35 -30.85 -22.93
N GLU A 72 4.16 -32.09 -22.56
CA GLU A 72 3.23 -32.45 -21.51
C GLU A 72 3.64 -31.72 -20.25
N TRP A 73 3.21 -30.46 -20.15
CA TRP A 73 3.01 -29.90 -18.84
C TRP A 73 1.73 -30.56 -18.35
N SER A 74 1.86 -31.78 -17.83
CA SER A 74 0.98 -32.15 -16.76
C SER A 74 1.17 -31.07 -15.70
N VAL A 75 0.31 -30.01 -15.73
CA VAL A 75 -0.23 -29.58 -14.48
C VAL A 75 -0.78 -30.87 -13.91
N THR A 76 0.06 -31.64 -13.23
CA THR A 76 -0.44 -32.47 -12.18
C THR A 76 -1.28 -31.45 -11.40
N LYS A 77 -2.59 -31.49 -11.61
CA LYS A 77 -3.52 -31.27 -10.55
C LYS A 77 -3.03 -32.22 -9.47
N LYS A 78 -1.98 -31.85 -8.75
CA LYS A 78 -1.83 -32.33 -7.40
C LYS A 78 -3.20 -31.99 -6.85
N LYS A 79 -4.07 -32.98 -6.75
CA LYS A 79 -5.20 -32.92 -5.84
C LYS A 79 -4.58 -32.31 -4.62
N ILE A 80 -4.94 -31.07 -4.32
CA ILE A 80 -4.58 -30.43 -3.06
C ILE A 80 -5.15 -31.43 -2.08
N GLU A 81 -4.27 -32.22 -1.48
CA GLU A 81 -4.68 -33.12 -0.40
C GLU A 81 -5.31 -32.16 0.60
N PRO A 82 -6.53 -32.46 1.11
CA PRO A 82 -7.18 -31.62 2.07
C PRO A 82 -6.18 -31.36 3.18
N SER A 83 -5.91 -30.11 3.44
CA SER A 83 -4.89 -29.53 4.30
C SER A 83 -4.47 -30.51 5.40
N LYS A 84 -3.23 -31.00 5.35
CA LYS A 84 -2.60 -31.56 6.56
C LYS A 84 -2.81 -30.48 7.62
N LYS A 85 -3.59 -30.79 8.68
CA LYS A 85 -3.79 -29.92 9.83
C LYS A 85 -2.46 -29.25 10.15
N LEU A 86 -2.40 -27.91 10.08
CA LEU A 86 -1.22 -27.16 10.45
C LEU A 86 -0.78 -27.70 11.82
N ILE A 87 0.40 -28.28 11.90
CA ILE A 87 0.93 -28.84 13.15
C ILE A 87 1.28 -27.61 14.00
N PHE A 88 0.52 -27.39 15.06
CA PHE A 88 0.78 -26.33 16.03
C PHE A 88 2.01 -26.70 16.86
N ASP A 89 3.08 -25.92 16.74
CA ASP A 89 4.23 -26.00 17.65
C ASP A 89 3.95 -25.10 18.87
N LYS A 90 3.84 -25.69 20.06
CA LYS A 90 3.60 -24.95 21.31
C LYS A 90 4.71 -23.94 21.66
N LYS A 91 5.88 -24.05 21.05
CA LYS A 91 7.02 -23.14 21.27
C LYS A 91 6.93 -21.87 20.42
N LEU A 92 6.16 -21.87 19.33
CA LEU A 92 6.04 -20.76 18.42
C LEU A 92 4.85 -19.84 18.81
N PRO A 93 4.99 -18.50 18.62
CA PRO A 93 3.89 -17.58 18.84
C PRO A 93 2.76 -17.80 17.82
N ASN A 94 1.53 -17.50 18.23
CA ASN A 94 0.39 -17.53 17.33
C ASN A 94 0.22 -16.15 16.70
N ILE A 95 0.20 -16.08 15.35
CA ILE A 95 -0.07 -14.87 14.59
C ILE A 95 -1.25 -15.08 13.62
N SER A 96 -1.88 -13.99 13.21
CA SER A 96 -2.97 -14.03 12.25
C SER A 96 -2.57 -13.34 10.94
N ILE A 97 -2.95 -13.92 9.79
CA ILE A 97 -2.85 -13.33 8.46
C ILE A 97 -4.26 -12.95 8.01
N ILE A 98 -4.50 -11.65 7.85
CA ILE A 98 -5.76 -11.10 7.35
C ILE A 98 -5.60 -10.74 5.87
N GLY A 99 -6.38 -11.36 5.01
CA GLY A 99 -6.41 -11.10 3.56
C GLY A 99 -7.35 -9.97 3.19
N THR A 100 -6.85 -8.97 2.46
CA THR A 100 -7.69 -7.92 1.86
C THR A 100 -7.61 -7.87 0.33
N GLY A 101 -6.80 -8.75 -0.29
CA GLY A 101 -6.56 -8.79 -1.73
C GLY A 101 -5.24 -8.17 -2.15
N GLY A 102 -5.20 -7.55 -3.33
CA GLY A 102 -4.03 -6.89 -3.91
C GLY A 102 -3.07 -7.82 -4.66
N THR A 103 -1.97 -7.25 -5.16
CA THR A 103 -0.99 -7.95 -6.02
C THR A 103 -0.31 -9.15 -5.32
N ILE A 104 -0.18 -9.10 -4.02
CA ILE A 104 0.42 -10.16 -3.21
C ILE A 104 -0.40 -11.46 -3.30
N ALA A 105 -1.71 -11.31 -3.45
CA ALA A 105 -2.68 -12.38 -3.64
C ALA A 105 -3.08 -12.58 -5.10
N SER A 106 -2.28 -12.12 -6.08
CA SER A 106 -2.71 -12.05 -7.48
C SER A 106 -2.02 -13.07 -8.36
N LYS A 107 -2.77 -13.53 -9.37
CA LYS A 107 -2.31 -14.34 -10.52
C LYS A 107 -2.59 -13.60 -11.83
N ILE A 108 -1.84 -13.94 -12.86
CA ILE A 108 -2.16 -13.50 -14.21
C ILE A 108 -3.31 -14.36 -14.75
N ASP A 109 -4.39 -13.72 -15.18
CA ASP A 109 -5.37 -14.38 -16.04
C ASP A 109 -4.83 -14.50 -17.46
N TYR A 110 -4.49 -15.71 -17.85
CA TYR A 110 -3.95 -16.00 -19.17
C TYR A 110 -4.96 -15.75 -20.31
N ARG A 111 -6.24 -15.51 -20.02
CA ARG A 111 -7.25 -15.16 -21.05
C ARG A 111 -7.27 -13.68 -21.36
N SER A 112 -7.22 -12.85 -20.32
CA SER A 112 -7.26 -11.38 -20.44
C SER A 112 -5.87 -10.73 -20.44
N GLY A 113 -4.83 -11.44 -19.97
CA GLY A 113 -3.50 -10.89 -19.71
C GLY A 113 -3.44 -9.98 -18.51
N GLY A 114 -4.56 -9.76 -17.83
CA GLY A 114 -4.68 -8.96 -16.63
C GLY A 114 -4.26 -9.72 -15.38
N VAL A 115 -3.94 -8.98 -14.33
CA VAL A 115 -3.69 -9.51 -12.99
C VAL A 115 -4.98 -9.40 -12.19
N TYR A 116 -5.39 -10.48 -11.53
CA TYR A 116 -6.54 -10.49 -10.65
C TYR A 116 -6.20 -11.16 -9.32
N ALA A 117 -6.85 -10.75 -8.25
CA ALA A 117 -6.66 -11.35 -6.95
C ALA A 117 -7.23 -12.80 -6.94
N SER A 118 -6.39 -13.77 -6.56
CA SER A 118 -6.70 -15.19 -6.73
C SER A 118 -6.17 -16.09 -5.63
N PHE A 119 -5.30 -15.61 -4.76
CA PHE A 119 -4.77 -16.38 -3.63
C PHE A 119 -5.49 -16.01 -2.34
N SER A 120 -5.94 -17.02 -1.62
CA SER A 120 -6.35 -16.87 -0.24
C SER A 120 -5.12 -16.74 0.69
N PRO A 121 -5.28 -16.22 1.91
CA PRO A 121 -4.22 -16.27 2.91
C PRO A 121 -3.69 -17.70 3.18
N ASP A 122 -4.53 -18.72 3.05
CA ASP A 122 -4.13 -20.12 3.16
C ASP A 122 -3.16 -20.53 2.07
N ASP A 123 -3.42 -20.11 0.82
CA ASP A 123 -2.52 -20.38 -0.31
C ASP A 123 -1.14 -19.76 -0.08
N ILE A 124 -1.08 -18.58 0.52
CA ILE A 124 0.16 -17.89 0.88
C ILE A 124 0.97 -18.72 1.88
N VAL A 125 0.34 -19.20 2.94
CA VAL A 125 1.00 -20.05 3.97
C VAL A 125 1.51 -21.35 3.37
N MET A 126 0.76 -21.95 2.42
CA MET A 126 1.18 -23.18 1.75
C MET A 126 2.38 -22.97 0.82
N GLN A 127 2.50 -21.79 0.20
CA GLN A 127 3.54 -21.49 -0.78
C GLN A 127 4.85 -21.01 -0.15
N ILE A 128 4.85 -20.59 1.12
CA ILE A 128 6.01 -20.08 1.86
C ILE A 128 6.28 -21.03 3.05
N PRO A 129 7.03 -22.13 2.83
CA PRO A 129 7.30 -23.13 3.88
C PRO A 129 8.02 -22.55 5.09
N GLU A 130 8.83 -21.51 4.89
CA GLU A 130 9.62 -20.82 5.92
C GLU A 130 8.75 -20.22 7.03
N LEU A 131 7.50 -19.91 6.74
CA LEU A 131 6.56 -19.36 7.72
C LEU A 131 6.33 -20.32 8.90
N LYS A 132 6.36 -21.63 8.66
CA LYS A 132 6.14 -22.66 9.69
C LYS A 132 7.21 -22.69 10.77
N GLU A 133 8.39 -22.14 10.48
CA GLU A 133 9.49 -22.05 11.42
C GLU A 133 9.47 -20.73 12.22
N ILE A 134 8.61 -19.77 11.82
CA ILE A 134 8.51 -18.43 12.42
C ILE A 134 7.39 -18.39 13.46
N ALA A 135 6.19 -18.87 13.08
CA ALA A 135 5.01 -18.80 13.95
C ALA A 135 3.95 -19.83 13.57
N ASN A 136 3.04 -20.10 14.50
CA ASN A 136 1.77 -20.75 14.18
C ASN A 136 0.86 -19.72 13.50
N MET A 137 0.35 -20.05 12.31
CA MET A 137 -0.43 -19.12 11.51
C MET A 137 -1.91 -19.51 11.50
N GLN A 138 -2.76 -18.54 11.76
CA GLN A 138 -4.17 -18.62 11.37
C GLN A 138 -4.45 -17.61 10.27
N THR A 139 -5.42 -17.88 9.45
CA THR A 139 -5.75 -17.10 8.25
C THR A 139 -7.20 -16.67 8.27
N ASN A 140 -7.46 -15.45 7.82
CA ASN A 140 -8.80 -14.89 7.72
C ASN A 140 -8.88 -14.00 6.48
N GLU A 141 -9.71 -14.35 5.49
CA GLU A 141 -9.97 -13.51 4.33
C GLU A 141 -11.23 -12.68 4.59
N ILE A 142 -11.06 -11.36 4.71
CA ILE A 142 -12.18 -10.45 5.01
C ILE A 142 -12.67 -9.71 3.77
N MET A 143 -11.82 -9.55 2.77
CA MET A 143 -12.15 -8.97 1.46
C MET A 143 -11.13 -9.38 0.41
N ASN A 144 -11.49 -9.23 -0.85
CA ASN A 144 -10.59 -9.51 -1.98
C ASN A 144 -10.76 -8.42 -3.03
N ILE A 145 -10.07 -7.30 -2.83
CA ILE A 145 -10.17 -6.10 -3.66
C ILE A 145 -8.81 -5.62 -4.14
N MET A 146 -8.81 -4.86 -5.21
CA MET A 146 -7.67 -4.03 -5.58
C MET A 146 -7.61 -2.81 -4.66
N SER A 147 -6.40 -2.33 -4.36
CA SER A 147 -6.24 -1.29 -3.33
C SER A 147 -6.84 0.07 -3.71
N GLU A 148 -6.97 0.37 -4.99
CA GLU A 148 -7.65 1.56 -5.49
C GLU A 148 -9.15 1.60 -5.16
N ASP A 149 -9.76 0.44 -4.86
CA ASP A 149 -11.15 0.30 -4.43
C ASP A 149 -11.32 0.37 -2.90
N MET A 150 -10.26 0.71 -2.16
CA MET A 150 -10.31 0.90 -0.71
C MET A 150 -11.14 2.13 -0.34
N THR A 151 -11.97 2.00 0.69
CA THR A 151 -12.82 3.09 1.21
C THR A 151 -12.71 3.20 2.72
N PRO A 152 -13.12 4.33 3.32
CA PRO A 152 -13.11 4.49 4.78
C PRO A 152 -13.91 3.41 5.53
N GLU A 153 -15.02 2.93 4.98
CA GLU A 153 -15.83 1.87 5.56
C GLU A 153 -15.05 0.54 5.64
N LYS A 154 -14.24 0.26 4.60
CA LYS A 154 -13.40 -0.92 4.57
C LYS A 154 -12.26 -0.86 5.60
N TRP A 155 -11.75 0.33 5.93
CA TRP A 155 -10.79 0.49 7.04
C TRP A 155 -11.42 0.09 8.37
N ILE A 156 -12.70 0.42 8.59
CA ILE A 156 -13.45 0.02 9.78
C ILE A 156 -13.56 -1.51 9.86
N ASP A 157 -13.88 -2.17 8.75
CA ASP A 157 -13.97 -3.62 8.69
C ASP A 157 -12.62 -4.29 9.01
N ILE A 158 -11.52 -3.76 8.47
CA ILE A 158 -10.17 -4.22 8.77
C ILE A 158 -9.85 -4.02 10.25
N ALA A 159 -10.13 -2.83 10.82
CA ALA A 159 -9.88 -2.54 12.23
C ALA A 159 -10.63 -3.51 13.16
N LYS A 160 -11.92 -3.78 12.87
CA LYS A 160 -12.73 -4.75 13.63
C LYS A 160 -12.18 -6.17 13.55
N ALA A 161 -11.75 -6.61 12.36
CA ALA A 161 -11.14 -7.92 12.18
C ALA A 161 -9.81 -8.03 12.96
N VAL A 162 -8.93 -7.04 12.86
CA VAL A 162 -7.66 -7.00 13.61
C VAL A 162 -7.90 -7.05 15.13
N ALA A 163 -8.81 -6.22 15.63
CA ALA A 163 -9.11 -6.18 17.06
C ALA A 163 -9.69 -7.51 17.58
N LYS A 164 -10.52 -8.17 16.79
CA LYS A 164 -11.06 -9.51 17.11
C LYS A 164 -9.94 -10.53 17.26
N GLU A 165 -9.00 -10.56 16.31
CA GLU A 165 -7.86 -11.49 16.34
C GLU A 165 -6.98 -11.24 17.57
N ILE A 166 -6.58 -9.98 17.81
CA ILE A 166 -5.72 -9.62 18.94
C ILE A 166 -6.39 -9.95 20.28
N ASN A 167 -7.66 -9.59 20.44
CA ASN A 167 -8.41 -9.84 21.68
C ASN A 167 -8.71 -11.33 21.91
N SER A 168 -8.54 -12.19 20.89
CA SER A 168 -8.58 -13.65 21.04
C SER A 168 -7.25 -14.27 21.52
N GLY A 169 -6.20 -13.45 21.69
CA GLY A 169 -4.90 -13.90 22.20
C GLY A 169 -3.79 -14.02 21.15
N ILE A 170 -4.02 -13.56 19.93
CA ILE A 170 -3.01 -13.51 18.85
C ILE A 170 -1.88 -12.53 19.23
N LYS A 171 -0.64 -12.93 18.99
CA LYS A 171 0.56 -12.20 19.39
C LYS A 171 1.08 -11.23 18.30
N GLY A 172 0.46 -11.20 17.14
CA GLY A 172 0.78 -10.28 16.04
C GLY A 172 -0.14 -10.51 14.86
N VAL A 173 -0.44 -9.46 14.10
CA VAL A 173 -1.31 -9.54 12.91
C VAL A 173 -0.56 -9.06 11.68
N LEU A 174 -0.67 -9.82 10.62
CA LEU A 174 -0.18 -9.48 9.29
C LEU A 174 -1.38 -9.25 8.37
N ILE A 175 -1.40 -8.10 7.69
CA ILE A 175 -2.47 -7.75 6.75
C ILE A 175 -1.89 -7.73 5.36
N THR A 176 -2.35 -8.62 4.47
CA THR A 176 -1.97 -8.55 3.05
C THR A 176 -2.83 -7.52 2.34
N HIS A 177 -2.21 -6.59 1.61
CA HIS A 177 -2.87 -5.42 1.04
C HIS A 177 -2.26 -5.04 -0.32
N GLY A 178 -3.05 -4.48 -1.22
CA GLY A 178 -2.55 -3.88 -2.43
C GLY A 178 -1.73 -2.62 -2.14
N THR A 179 -0.63 -2.41 -2.88
CA THR A 179 0.40 -1.43 -2.50
C THR A 179 0.02 0.04 -2.72
N ASP A 180 -0.94 0.35 -3.62
CA ASP A 180 -1.19 1.74 -4.03
C ASP A 180 -1.81 2.61 -2.92
N THR A 181 -2.67 2.04 -2.09
CA THR A 181 -3.30 2.74 -0.96
C THR A 181 -2.92 2.14 0.41
N LEU A 182 -1.92 1.27 0.47
CA LEU A 182 -1.47 0.61 1.70
C LEU A 182 -1.11 1.62 2.79
N HIS A 183 -0.45 2.72 2.43
CA HIS A 183 -0.06 3.77 3.37
C HIS A 183 -1.25 4.57 3.93
N TYR A 184 -2.34 4.73 3.18
CA TYR A 184 -3.61 5.29 3.72
C TYR A 184 -4.22 4.34 4.76
N THR A 185 -4.30 3.06 4.43
CA THR A 185 -4.85 2.04 5.34
C THR A 185 -4.01 1.92 6.61
N SER A 186 -2.67 1.94 6.50
CA SER A 186 -1.79 1.91 7.69
C SER A 186 -1.96 3.13 8.59
N ALA A 187 -2.14 4.33 8.00
CA ALA A 187 -2.45 5.54 8.75
C ALA A 187 -3.82 5.45 9.43
N ALA A 188 -4.86 4.96 8.72
CA ALA A 188 -6.21 4.80 9.27
C ALA A 188 -6.23 3.87 10.49
N LEU A 189 -5.63 2.68 10.36
CA LEU A 189 -5.56 1.72 11.45
C LEU A 189 -4.75 2.25 12.65
N SER A 190 -3.76 3.12 12.42
CA SER A 190 -2.97 3.75 13.49
C SER A 190 -3.80 4.66 14.39
N PHE A 191 -4.88 5.27 13.88
CA PHE A 191 -5.82 6.07 14.67
C PHE A 191 -6.98 5.22 15.21
N MET A 192 -7.46 4.25 14.45
CA MET A 192 -8.64 3.45 14.79
C MET A 192 -8.36 2.36 15.85
N LEU A 193 -7.14 1.83 15.93
CA LEU A 193 -6.78 0.78 16.89
C LEU A 193 -6.10 1.39 18.12
N ARG A 194 -6.90 1.65 19.14
CA ARG A 194 -6.44 2.26 20.40
C ARG A 194 -5.89 1.21 21.35
N ASP A 195 -4.91 1.60 22.17
CA ASP A 195 -4.27 0.71 23.14
C ASP A 195 -3.70 -0.59 22.54
N LEU A 196 -3.19 -0.50 21.31
CA LEU A 196 -2.66 -1.64 20.57
C LEU A 196 -1.56 -2.35 21.38
N PRO A 197 -1.73 -3.65 21.72
CA PRO A 197 -0.79 -4.36 22.59
C PRO A 197 0.29 -5.13 21.84
N VAL A 198 0.12 -5.39 20.56
CA VAL A 198 1.01 -6.21 19.71
C VAL A 198 1.23 -5.55 18.35
N PRO A 199 2.28 -5.93 17.60
CA PRO A 199 2.50 -5.36 16.28
C PRO A 199 1.44 -5.80 15.28
N VAL A 200 1.11 -4.87 14.37
CA VAL A 200 0.31 -5.12 13.17
C VAL A 200 1.11 -4.67 11.96
N ALA A 201 1.41 -5.57 11.05
CA ALA A 201 2.16 -5.28 9.84
C ALA A 201 1.27 -5.31 8.61
N LEU A 202 1.25 -4.23 7.83
CA LEU A 202 0.70 -4.25 6.48
C LEU A 202 1.81 -4.62 5.50
N VAL A 203 1.54 -5.57 4.63
CA VAL A 203 2.47 -6.08 3.64
C VAL A 203 1.82 -6.21 2.28
N GLY A 204 2.57 -5.90 1.25
CA GLY A 204 2.15 -6.04 -0.14
C GLY A 204 3.27 -6.62 -0.99
N ALA A 205 3.02 -6.69 -2.30
CA ALA A 205 4.06 -7.02 -3.28
C ALA A 205 3.96 -6.07 -4.47
N GLN A 206 5.11 -5.59 -4.96
CA GLN A 206 5.20 -4.80 -6.18
C GLN A 206 5.16 -5.68 -7.43
N ARG A 207 5.57 -6.94 -7.27
CA ARG A 207 5.60 -7.95 -8.33
C ARG A 207 4.88 -9.20 -7.88
N SER A 208 3.92 -9.62 -8.69
CA SER A 208 3.12 -10.82 -8.41
C SER A 208 3.98 -12.07 -8.21
N SER A 209 3.47 -13.01 -7.42
CA SER A 209 4.18 -14.24 -7.02
C SER A 209 4.60 -15.14 -8.18
N ASP A 210 3.99 -14.96 -9.37
CA ASP A 210 4.31 -15.71 -10.58
C ASP A 210 5.49 -15.13 -11.40
N ARG A 211 6.14 -14.08 -10.92
CA ARG A 211 7.33 -13.48 -11.54
C ARG A 211 8.61 -13.91 -10.84
N GLY A 212 9.67 -14.20 -11.60
CA GLY A 212 10.98 -14.65 -11.07
C GLY A 212 11.68 -13.63 -10.14
N SER A 213 11.25 -12.35 -10.17
CA SER A 213 11.75 -11.30 -9.29
C SER A 213 10.69 -10.81 -8.30
N SER A 214 9.75 -11.68 -7.93
CA SER A 214 8.71 -11.37 -6.95
C SER A 214 9.32 -11.05 -5.59
N ASP A 215 8.75 -10.05 -4.93
CA ASP A 215 9.12 -9.64 -3.58
C ASP A 215 8.16 -10.24 -2.51
N THR A 216 7.19 -11.06 -2.94
CA THR A 216 6.14 -11.61 -2.08
C THR A 216 6.69 -12.43 -0.91
N VAL A 217 7.54 -13.42 -1.19
CA VAL A 217 8.04 -14.38 -0.18
C VAL A 217 8.81 -13.66 0.92
N MET A 218 9.75 -12.82 0.55
CA MET A 218 10.58 -12.10 1.50
C MET A 218 9.76 -11.09 2.31
N ASN A 219 8.88 -10.31 1.65
CA ASN A 219 8.03 -9.33 2.36
C ASN A 219 7.15 -10.02 3.41
N ILE A 220 6.48 -11.12 3.05
CA ILE A 220 5.61 -11.86 3.98
C ILE A 220 6.42 -12.47 5.12
N ALA A 221 7.53 -13.14 4.83
CA ALA A 221 8.32 -13.81 5.86
C ALA A 221 8.98 -12.80 6.82
N CYS A 222 9.49 -11.68 6.32
CA CYS A 222 10.01 -10.60 7.16
C CYS A 222 8.89 -9.96 8.01
N ALA A 223 7.69 -9.75 7.44
CA ALA A 223 6.55 -9.23 8.18
C ALA A 223 6.07 -10.21 9.26
N ALA A 224 6.00 -11.51 8.94
CA ALA A 224 5.66 -12.55 9.90
C ALA A 224 6.68 -12.62 11.05
N ASN A 225 7.97 -12.57 10.74
CA ASN A 225 9.03 -12.52 11.75
C ASN A 225 8.92 -11.27 12.64
N PHE A 226 8.67 -10.10 12.04
CA PHE A 226 8.50 -8.85 12.78
C PHE A 226 7.32 -8.93 13.75
N VAL A 227 6.14 -9.36 13.30
CA VAL A 227 4.96 -9.42 14.16
C VAL A 227 5.03 -10.54 15.21
N ALA A 228 5.79 -11.61 14.94
CA ALA A 228 6.00 -12.70 15.88
C ALA A 228 6.99 -12.34 17.00
N ASN A 229 8.13 -11.74 16.64
CA ASN A 229 9.32 -11.69 17.48
C ASN A 229 9.78 -10.30 17.92
N SER A 230 9.26 -9.21 17.31
CA SER A 230 9.62 -7.85 17.76
C SER A 230 8.88 -7.44 19.04
N ASN A 231 9.43 -6.47 19.78
CA ASN A 231 8.77 -5.86 20.95
C ASN A 231 7.99 -4.58 20.59
N VAL A 232 7.61 -4.42 19.33
CA VAL A 232 6.89 -3.25 18.82
C VAL A 232 5.38 -3.46 18.97
N ALA A 233 4.64 -2.44 19.40
CA ALA A 233 3.18 -2.44 19.48
C ALA A 233 2.59 -1.28 18.66
N GLU A 234 2.88 -1.28 17.36
CA GLU A 234 2.44 -0.26 16.41
C GLU A 234 1.93 -0.87 15.11
N ILE A 235 1.22 -0.05 14.35
CA ILE A 235 0.91 -0.33 12.96
C ILE A 235 2.14 0.02 12.14
N CYS A 236 2.66 -0.93 11.36
CA CYS A 236 3.82 -0.74 10.50
C CYS A 236 3.54 -1.22 9.07
N THR A 237 4.19 -0.64 8.09
CA THR A 237 4.34 -1.24 6.77
C THR A 237 5.65 -2.03 6.76
N VAL A 238 5.64 -3.27 6.25
CA VAL A 238 6.84 -4.09 6.16
C VAL A 238 7.07 -4.49 4.71
N MET A 239 8.06 -3.87 4.09
CA MET A 239 8.36 -4.02 2.66
C MET A 239 9.88 -4.03 2.44
N HIS A 240 10.33 -4.49 1.26
CA HIS A 240 11.74 -4.45 0.88
C HIS A 240 12.41 -3.13 1.22
N GLY A 241 13.59 -3.18 1.84
CA GLY A 241 14.41 -2.02 2.16
C GLY A 241 15.35 -1.61 1.02
N THR A 242 15.69 -2.55 0.14
CA THR A 242 16.54 -2.35 -1.03
C THR A 242 15.97 -3.06 -2.26
N MET A 243 16.61 -2.91 -3.41
CA MET A 243 16.27 -3.70 -4.60
C MET A 243 16.77 -5.16 -4.52
N ASN A 244 17.66 -5.46 -3.57
CA ASN A 244 18.17 -6.80 -3.32
C ASN A 244 17.33 -7.54 -2.27
N ASP A 245 17.58 -8.83 -2.10
CA ASP A 245 16.91 -9.66 -1.10
C ASP A 245 17.75 -9.70 0.21
N ASP A 246 18.00 -8.50 0.77
CA ASP A 246 18.84 -8.33 1.98
C ASP A 246 17.96 -8.24 3.23
N TYR A 247 17.12 -7.20 3.29
CA TYR A 247 16.25 -6.91 4.44
C TYR A 247 14.99 -6.16 4.02
N CYS A 248 13.95 -6.25 4.84
CA CYS A 248 12.78 -5.39 4.80
C CYS A 248 12.88 -4.28 5.84
N LEU A 249 12.17 -3.17 5.60
CA LEU A 249 11.99 -2.10 6.57
C LEU A 249 10.62 -2.22 7.24
N ALA A 250 10.58 -2.11 8.56
CA ALA A 250 9.36 -1.82 9.31
C ALA A 250 9.24 -0.31 9.48
N VAL A 251 8.31 0.30 8.76
CA VAL A 251 8.08 1.75 8.76
C VAL A 251 6.77 2.03 9.49
N ARG A 252 6.77 3.01 10.40
CA ARG A 252 5.57 3.46 11.13
C ARG A 252 4.44 3.78 10.16
N GLY A 253 3.24 3.29 10.43
CA GLY A 253 2.10 3.39 9.52
C GLY A 253 1.70 4.83 9.14
N THR A 254 1.91 5.78 10.04
CA THR A 254 1.64 7.21 9.83
C THR A 254 2.76 7.97 9.13
N LYS A 255 3.93 7.36 8.98
CA LYS A 255 5.13 7.93 8.33
C LYS A 255 5.56 7.17 7.08
N SER A 256 4.80 6.17 6.68
CA SER A 256 5.09 5.38 5.50
C SER A 256 4.56 6.01 4.23
N ARG A 257 5.35 6.01 3.16
CA ARG A 257 4.93 6.48 1.85
C ARG A 257 5.42 5.57 0.73
N LYS A 258 4.55 5.29 -0.26
CA LYS A 258 4.96 4.67 -1.53
C LYS A 258 5.62 5.73 -2.41
N MET A 259 6.95 5.64 -2.56
CA MET A 259 7.78 6.64 -3.26
C MET A 259 8.05 6.30 -4.72
N HIS A 260 7.74 5.09 -5.15
CA HIS A 260 7.97 4.64 -6.52
C HIS A 260 6.83 3.75 -6.99
N THR A 261 6.47 3.84 -8.27
CA THR A 261 5.33 3.11 -8.85
C THR A 261 5.49 1.60 -8.83
N SER A 262 6.71 1.06 -8.94
CA SER A 262 6.94 -0.37 -9.21
C SER A 262 8.22 -0.98 -8.62
N ARG A 263 9.08 -0.20 -7.92
CA ARG A 263 10.28 -0.76 -7.27
C ARG A 263 9.89 -1.62 -6.07
N ARG A 264 10.63 -2.68 -5.80
CA ARG A 264 10.40 -3.54 -4.61
C ARG A 264 10.57 -2.74 -3.32
N ASP A 265 11.55 -1.84 -3.26
CA ASP A 265 11.85 -0.94 -2.16
C ASP A 265 11.11 0.40 -2.25
N ALA A 266 9.87 0.39 -2.76
CA ALA A 266 9.08 1.60 -2.99
C ALA A 266 8.63 2.31 -1.70
N PHE A 267 8.48 1.58 -0.59
CA PHE A 267 8.00 2.17 0.66
C PHE A 267 9.16 2.73 1.48
N ARG A 268 9.02 4.01 1.86
CA ARG A 268 10.05 4.72 2.61
C ARG A 268 9.49 5.40 3.84
N PRO A 269 10.27 5.48 4.93
CA PRO A 269 9.94 6.34 6.06
C PRO A 269 10.13 7.80 5.66
N ILE A 270 9.22 8.65 6.10
CA ILE A 270 9.27 10.09 5.83
C ILE A 270 9.43 10.86 7.13
N ASN A 271 10.45 11.73 7.17
CA ASN A 271 10.82 12.59 8.30
C ASN A 271 11.30 11.85 9.57
N GLU A 272 11.41 10.52 9.55
CA GLU A 272 11.98 9.71 10.63
C GLU A 272 12.78 8.53 10.07
N LEU A 273 13.50 7.80 10.91
CA LEU A 273 14.11 6.52 10.57
C LEU A 273 13.05 5.40 10.60
N PRO A 274 13.23 4.30 9.86
CA PRO A 274 12.37 3.13 10.03
C PRO A 274 12.48 2.63 11.49
N ILE A 275 11.46 1.98 12.00
CA ILE A 275 11.49 1.38 13.34
C ILE A 275 12.51 0.25 13.37
N ALA A 276 12.53 -0.60 12.34
CA ALA A 276 13.44 -1.72 12.29
C ALA A 276 13.85 -2.10 10.85
N LYS A 277 15.01 -2.77 10.75
CA LYS A 277 15.38 -3.61 9.61
C LYS A 277 15.19 -5.07 9.98
N ILE A 278 14.58 -5.83 9.11
CA ILE A 278 14.34 -7.26 9.28
C ILE A 278 15.13 -8.00 8.20
N PHE A 279 16.22 -8.64 8.59
CA PHE A 279 17.10 -9.36 7.68
C PHE A 279 16.48 -10.71 7.27
N TRP A 280 16.52 -10.98 5.95
CA TRP A 280 15.88 -12.15 5.39
C TRP A 280 16.60 -13.47 5.76
N LYS A 281 17.93 -13.49 5.64
CA LYS A 281 18.71 -14.73 5.72
C LYS A 281 18.80 -15.32 7.12
N ASP A 282 19.08 -14.49 8.11
CA ASP A 282 19.30 -14.88 9.51
C ASP A 282 18.13 -14.54 10.43
N ARG A 283 17.08 -13.91 9.86
CA ARG A 283 15.87 -13.47 10.58
C ARG A 283 16.16 -12.48 11.71
N HIS A 284 17.33 -11.84 11.69
CA HIS A 284 17.67 -10.82 12.67
C HIS A 284 16.77 -9.59 12.51
N ILE A 285 16.35 -8.99 13.63
CA ILE A 285 15.61 -7.75 13.71
C ILE A 285 16.49 -6.69 14.37
N GLU A 286 16.96 -5.72 13.59
CA GLU A 286 17.74 -4.56 14.05
C GLU A 286 16.78 -3.39 14.29
N ILE A 287 16.63 -2.96 15.55
CA ILE A 287 15.86 -1.74 15.86
C ILE A 287 16.72 -0.54 15.49
N THR A 288 16.19 0.33 14.65
CA THR A 288 16.87 1.54 14.13
C THR A 288 16.29 2.85 14.64
N ASN A 289 15.10 2.78 15.25
CA ASN A 289 14.45 3.91 15.92
C ASN A 289 13.81 3.40 17.21
N ASP A 290 14.30 3.88 18.36
CA ASP A 290 13.83 3.45 19.69
C ASP A 290 12.54 4.15 20.15
N ASP A 291 12.07 5.17 19.41
CA ASP A 291 10.83 5.86 19.69
C ASP A 291 9.64 5.08 19.13
N TYR A 292 9.23 4.02 19.85
CA TYR A 292 8.08 3.21 19.51
C TYR A 292 7.35 2.69 20.76
N ARG A 293 6.08 2.37 20.62
CA ARG A 293 5.28 1.75 21.69
C ARG A 293 5.66 0.28 21.82
N ARG A 294 5.87 -0.15 23.06
CA ARG A 294 6.25 -1.54 23.40
C ARG A 294 5.04 -2.42 23.61
N ARG A 295 5.21 -3.73 23.41
CA ARG A 295 4.16 -4.72 23.74
C ARG A 295 3.66 -4.55 25.15
N ASN A 296 2.39 -4.82 25.34
CA ASN A 296 1.71 -4.77 26.63
C ASN A 296 0.54 -5.77 26.65
N ASP A 297 -0.21 -5.84 27.76
CA ASP A 297 -1.33 -6.78 27.95
C ASP A 297 -2.71 -6.10 27.88
N LYS A 298 -2.79 -4.89 27.35
CA LYS A 298 -4.07 -4.19 27.18
C LYS A 298 -4.91 -4.87 26.12
N LYS A 299 -6.22 -4.66 26.20
CA LYS A 299 -7.14 -5.00 25.10
C LYS A 299 -7.13 -3.87 24.09
N VAL A 300 -7.08 -4.23 22.81
CA VAL A 300 -7.23 -3.24 21.74
C VAL A 300 -8.70 -2.81 21.64
N LEU A 301 -8.91 -1.52 21.53
CA LEU A 301 -10.21 -0.90 21.33
C LEU A 301 -10.33 -0.39 19.90
N VAL A 302 -11.46 -0.64 19.26
CA VAL A 302 -11.76 -0.10 17.93
C VAL A 302 -12.45 1.25 18.07
N ASP A 303 -11.83 2.27 17.55
CA ASP A 303 -12.37 3.63 17.44
C ASP A 303 -12.74 3.88 15.97
N ASP A 304 -13.95 3.52 15.62
CA ASP A 304 -14.47 3.53 14.24
C ASP A 304 -15.28 4.80 13.88
N LYS A 305 -15.24 5.82 14.74
CA LYS A 305 -15.92 7.08 14.49
C LYS A 305 -15.13 7.93 13.50
N ILE A 306 -15.59 8.01 12.28
CA ILE A 306 -14.96 8.81 11.22
C ILE A 306 -16.00 9.60 10.43
N GLU A 307 -15.58 10.74 9.88
CA GLU A 307 -16.30 11.53 8.89
C GLU A 307 -15.64 11.32 7.52
N SER A 308 -16.29 10.64 6.60
CA SER A 308 -15.72 10.33 5.29
C SER A 308 -15.71 11.52 4.32
N LYS A 309 -16.52 12.57 4.57
CA LYS A 309 -16.60 13.75 3.70
C LYS A 309 -15.49 14.77 4.00
N VAL A 310 -14.25 14.36 3.79
CA VAL A 310 -13.05 15.20 3.84
C VAL A 310 -12.45 15.27 2.43
N ALA A 311 -12.08 16.46 1.97
CA ALA A 311 -11.41 16.65 0.68
C ALA A 311 -9.89 16.75 0.86
N LEU A 312 -9.13 16.07 0.00
CA LEU A 312 -7.70 16.28 -0.16
C LEU A 312 -7.47 17.06 -1.46
N VAL A 313 -7.00 18.29 -1.37
CA VAL A 313 -6.91 19.22 -2.50
C VAL A 313 -5.45 19.59 -2.75
N LYS A 314 -4.92 19.17 -3.89
CA LYS A 314 -3.57 19.54 -4.34
C LYS A 314 -3.60 20.91 -5.03
N ILE A 315 -2.75 21.84 -4.58
CA ILE A 315 -2.62 23.16 -5.16
C ILE A 315 -1.65 23.13 -6.36
N TYR A 316 -2.01 23.82 -7.43
CA TYR A 316 -1.17 23.99 -8.62
C TYR A 316 -1.35 25.40 -9.21
N PRO A 317 -0.38 25.90 -9.99
CA PRO A 317 -0.50 27.21 -10.64
C PRO A 317 -1.76 27.30 -11.53
N GLY A 318 -2.61 28.29 -11.28
CA GLY A 318 -3.85 28.49 -12.04
C GLY A 318 -5.05 27.66 -11.55
N ILE A 319 -4.95 26.99 -10.40
CA ILE A 319 -6.11 26.30 -9.81
C ILE A 319 -7.28 27.28 -9.67
N ASP A 320 -8.48 26.81 -9.99
CA ASP A 320 -9.70 27.60 -9.90
C ASP A 320 -10.26 27.55 -8.48
N PRO A 321 -10.50 28.70 -7.82
CA PRO A 321 -11.11 28.77 -6.48
C PRO A 321 -12.49 28.09 -6.38
N GLU A 322 -13.25 27.99 -7.47
CA GLU A 322 -14.58 27.36 -7.50
C GLU A 322 -14.55 25.86 -7.13
N ILE A 323 -13.38 25.22 -7.14
CA ILE A 323 -13.26 23.83 -6.67
C ILE A 323 -13.76 23.65 -5.23
N PHE A 324 -13.55 24.66 -4.39
CA PHE A 324 -14.02 24.63 -3.01
C PHE A 324 -15.55 24.75 -2.91
N ASP A 325 -16.17 25.55 -3.77
CA ASP A 325 -17.64 25.66 -3.84
C ASP A 325 -18.27 24.33 -4.27
N TYR A 326 -17.64 23.59 -5.16
CA TYR A 326 -18.09 22.24 -5.51
C TYR A 326 -18.14 21.34 -4.28
N TYR A 327 -17.07 21.27 -3.50
CA TYR A 327 -17.03 20.43 -2.29
C TYR A 327 -18.05 20.90 -1.23
N LEU A 328 -18.20 22.23 -1.04
CA LEU A 328 -19.21 22.78 -0.14
C LEU A 328 -20.64 22.39 -0.55
N LYS A 329 -20.98 22.49 -1.84
CA LYS A 329 -22.26 22.01 -2.39
C LYS A 329 -22.48 20.52 -2.13
N LYS A 330 -21.41 19.69 -2.16
CA LYS A 330 -21.43 18.26 -1.84
C LYS A 330 -21.40 17.97 -0.34
N LYS A 331 -21.45 19.01 0.51
CA LYS A 331 -21.49 18.93 1.98
C LYS A 331 -20.23 18.27 2.58
N TYR A 332 -19.06 18.55 2.03
CA TYR A 332 -17.80 18.18 2.67
C TYR A 332 -17.61 18.92 3.99
N ARG A 333 -17.03 18.23 4.98
CA ARG A 333 -16.95 18.65 6.38
C ARG A 333 -15.54 19.01 6.82
N GLY A 334 -14.56 18.86 5.95
CA GLY A 334 -13.17 19.21 6.22
C GLY A 334 -12.34 19.22 4.95
N PHE A 335 -11.26 19.97 4.98
CA PHE A 335 -10.32 20.10 3.87
C PHE A 335 -8.89 19.88 4.34
N VAL A 336 -8.15 19.02 3.62
CA VAL A 336 -6.69 18.97 3.70
C VAL A 336 -6.16 19.54 2.40
N ILE A 337 -5.34 20.57 2.48
CA ILE A 337 -4.75 21.24 1.34
C ILE A 337 -3.27 20.89 1.26
N GLU A 338 -2.86 20.31 0.13
CA GLU A 338 -1.44 20.15 -0.21
C GLU A 338 -0.92 21.45 -0.82
N GLY A 339 -0.43 22.35 0.05
CA GLY A 339 0.19 23.60 -0.36
C GLY A 339 1.60 23.40 -0.94
N THR A 340 2.14 24.43 -1.55
CA THR A 340 3.52 24.40 -2.06
C THR A 340 4.52 24.76 -0.98
N GLY A 341 5.71 24.16 -0.99
CA GLY A 341 6.79 24.45 -0.05
C GLY A 341 6.35 24.38 1.43
N LEU A 342 6.41 25.47 2.17
CA LEU A 342 6.04 25.54 3.59
C LEU A 342 4.52 25.59 3.85
N GLY A 343 3.70 25.28 2.86
CA GLY A 343 2.23 25.34 2.94
C GLY A 343 1.64 26.61 2.32
N HIS A 344 2.20 27.05 1.18
CA HIS A 344 1.68 28.22 0.47
C HIS A 344 0.53 27.85 -0.46
N VAL A 345 -0.40 28.76 -0.57
CA VAL A 345 -1.41 28.85 -1.63
C VAL A 345 -1.43 30.28 -2.18
N SER A 346 -2.02 30.50 -3.34
CA SER A 346 -2.21 31.86 -3.86
C SER A 346 -3.12 32.64 -2.94
N THR A 347 -2.64 33.79 -2.43
CA THR A 347 -3.39 34.70 -1.55
C THR A 347 -3.62 36.09 -2.18
N PHE A 348 -3.12 36.30 -3.39
CA PHE A 348 -3.23 37.58 -4.12
C PHE A 348 -3.63 37.33 -5.59
N GLY A 349 -4.19 38.35 -6.21
CA GLY A 349 -4.61 38.33 -7.62
C GLY A 349 -5.92 37.60 -7.87
N GLU A 350 -6.26 37.46 -9.16
CA GLU A 350 -7.58 36.94 -9.61
C GLU A 350 -7.83 35.48 -9.21
N LYS A 351 -6.79 34.65 -9.10
CA LYS A 351 -6.85 33.26 -8.70
C LYS A 351 -6.46 33.06 -7.22
N SER A 352 -6.72 34.07 -6.38
CA SER A 352 -6.54 33.96 -4.93
C SER A 352 -7.49 32.94 -4.34
N LEU A 353 -6.96 32.04 -3.49
CA LEU A 353 -7.75 31.07 -2.74
C LEU A 353 -8.18 31.58 -1.38
N LEU A 354 -7.72 32.78 -0.97
CA LEU A 354 -7.91 33.32 0.36
C LEU A 354 -9.40 33.44 0.73
N SER A 355 -10.21 34.07 -0.14
CA SER A 355 -11.64 34.26 0.11
C SER A 355 -12.41 32.94 0.20
N SER A 356 -12.04 31.93 -0.60
CA SER A 356 -12.65 30.61 -0.53
C SER A 356 -12.30 29.89 0.77
N ILE A 357 -11.04 30.02 1.23
CA ILE A 357 -10.58 29.42 2.49
C ILE A 357 -11.27 30.14 3.69
N GLU A 358 -11.37 31.47 3.67
CA GLU A 358 -12.09 32.25 4.68
C GLU A 358 -13.56 31.79 4.77
N LYS A 359 -14.27 31.72 3.64
CA LYS A 359 -15.64 31.25 3.58
C LYS A 359 -15.84 29.85 4.17
N ILE A 360 -14.90 28.93 3.94
CA ILE A 360 -14.94 27.56 4.50
C ILE A 360 -14.85 27.62 6.03
N ILE A 361 -13.91 28.42 6.56
CA ILE A 361 -13.68 28.55 8.00
C ILE A 361 -14.85 29.26 8.70
N GLU A 362 -15.44 30.28 8.07
CA GLU A 362 -16.65 30.98 8.55
C GLU A 362 -17.87 30.04 8.65
N LEU A 363 -17.86 28.93 7.92
CA LEU A 363 -18.88 27.86 8.00
C LEU A 363 -18.54 26.80 9.07
N ASP A 364 -17.59 27.07 9.96
CA ASP A 364 -17.08 26.11 10.97
C ASP A 364 -16.52 24.81 10.37
N ILE A 365 -15.97 24.89 9.15
CA ILE A 365 -15.35 23.76 8.48
C ILE A 365 -13.82 23.89 8.57
N PRO A 366 -13.09 22.91 9.14
CA PRO A 366 -11.65 23.00 9.29
C PRO A 366 -10.91 22.89 7.96
N VAL A 367 -9.87 23.71 7.83
CA VAL A 367 -8.89 23.69 6.75
C VAL A 367 -7.53 23.35 7.33
N VAL A 368 -6.98 22.21 6.94
CA VAL A 368 -5.68 21.70 7.37
C VAL A 368 -4.68 21.86 6.24
N MET A 369 -3.53 22.49 6.52
CA MET A 369 -2.46 22.72 5.55
C MET A 369 -1.36 21.68 5.71
N THR A 370 -1.02 21.02 4.62
CA THR A 370 0.13 20.13 4.45
C THR A 370 1.01 20.62 3.30
N SER A 371 2.07 19.89 2.99
CA SER A 371 2.95 20.22 1.87
C SER A 371 2.90 19.18 0.75
N GLN A 372 3.06 19.64 -0.49
CA GLN A 372 3.38 18.78 -1.64
C GLN A 372 4.82 18.24 -1.58
N CYS A 373 5.70 18.91 -0.82
CA CYS A 373 7.02 18.38 -0.51
C CYS A 373 6.86 17.22 0.46
N ILE A 374 7.35 16.06 0.08
CA ILE A 374 7.18 14.83 0.86
C ILE A 374 7.97 14.91 2.18
N TYR A 375 9.16 15.50 2.16
CA TYR A 375 10.01 15.71 3.32
C TYR A 375 9.90 17.16 3.84
N GLY A 376 10.11 17.32 5.12
CA GLY A 376 10.07 18.61 5.81
C GLY A 376 8.74 18.84 6.52
N ARG A 377 8.46 20.10 6.85
CA ARG A 377 7.25 20.50 7.56
C ARG A 377 6.69 21.81 7.04
N VAL A 378 5.40 21.99 7.17
CA VAL A 378 4.74 23.29 6.95
C VAL A 378 4.99 24.22 8.12
N HIS A 379 4.98 25.54 7.86
CA HIS A 379 5.28 26.52 8.90
C HIS A 379 4.44 27.79 8.74
N PRO A 380 3.63 28.19 9.74
CA PRO A 380 2.66 29.29 9.60
C PRO A 380 3.29 30.70 9.64
N PHE A 381 4.56 30.87 10.09
CA PHE A 381 5.05 32.19 10.47
C PHE A 381 6.23 32.74 9.66
N VAL A 382 6.77 31.99 8.69
CA VAL A 382 7.96 32.41 7.92
C VAL A 382 7.63 33.55 6.94
N TYR A 383 6.56 33.38 6.17
CA TYR A 383 6.17 34.38 5.15
C TYR A 383 4.84 35.03 5.44
N HIS A 384 4.65 36.26 4.93
CA HIS A 384 3.41 37.02 5.12
C HIS A 384 2.13 36.25 4.69
N PRO A 385 2.06 35.61 3.51
CA PRO A 385 0.87 34.84 3.13
C PRO A 385 0.52 33.70 4.09
N LEU A 386 1.54 33.03 4.67
CA LEU A 386 1.31 31.97 5.65
C LEU A 386 0.71 32.53 6.95
N ARG A 387 1.20 33.68 7.40
CA ARG A 387 0.65 34.39 8.58
C ARG A 387 -0.80 34.81 8.37
N VAL A 388 -1.13 35.31 7.18
CA VAL A 388 -2.52 35.64 6.80
C VAL A 388 -3.41 34.42 6.90
N LEU A 389 -3.05 33.31 6.28
CA LEU A 389 -3.82 32.06 6.33
C LEU A 389 -3.96 31.53 7.77
N SER A 390 -2.88 31.56 8.55
CA SER A 390 -2.90 31.16 9.96
C SER A 390 -3.82 32.02 10.80
N SER A 391 -3.82 33.37 10.60
CA SER A 391 -4.72 34.28 11.31
C SER A 391 -6.19 34.09 10.99
N LYS A 392 -6.51 33.47 9.84
CA LYS A 392 -7.87 33.11 9.44
C LYS A 392 -8.33 31.75 10.00
N GLY A 393 -7.43 31.01 10.68
CA GLY A 393 -7.79 29.74 11.33
C GLY A 393 -7.30 28.49 10.60
N VAL A 394 -6.49 28.61 9.53
CA VAL A 394 -5.87 27.45 8.86
C VAL A 394 -4.96 26.71 9.83
N ILE A 395 -5.12 25.40 9.95
CA ILE A 395 -4.36 24.50 10.83
C ILE A 395 -3.17 23.95 10.05
N TYR A 396 -1.96 24.35 10.43
CA TYR A 396 -0.72 23.84 9.83
C TYR A 396 -0.34 22.50 10.47
N ALA A 397 -0.32 21.44 9.66
CA ALA A 397 -0.22 20.04 10.11
C ALA A 397 1.21 19.56 10.42
N GLU A 398 2.13 20.46 10.71
CA GLU A 398 3.52 20.16 11.06
C GLU A 398 4.23 19.38 9.94
N ASP A 399 4.75 18.18 10.24
CA ASP A 399 5.44 17.30 9.29
C ASP A 399 4.60 16.08 8.89
N MET A 400 3.28 16.13 9.12
CA MET A 400 2.39 15.06 8.68
C MET A 400 2.37 14.94 7.16
N LEU A 401 2.42 13.71 6.66
CA LEU A 401 2.10 13.40 5.27
C LEU A 401 0.65 13.81 4.97
N SER A 402 0.40 14.26 3.75
CA SER A 402 -0.94 14.70 3.34
C SER A 402 -2.00 13.59 3.50
N GLU A 403 -1.62 12.35 3.20
CA GLU A 403 -2.48 11.19 3.36
C GLU A 403 -2.78 10.91 4.83
N THR A 404 -1.77 11.03 5.69
CA THR A 404 -1.93 10.87 7.14
C THR A 404 -2.82 11.97 7.72
N ALA A 405 -2.61 13.23 7.31
CA ALA A 405 -3.44 14.35 7.74
C ALA A 405 -4.90 14.22 7.27
N TYR A 406 -5.10 13.70 6.04
CA TYR A 406 -6.42 13.41 5.49
C TYR A 406 -7.17 12.38 6.33
N VAL A 407 -6.55 11.26 6.63
CA VAL A 407 -7.15 10.20 7.46
C VAL A 407 -7.36 10.70 8.89
N LYS A 408 -6.37 11.42 9.46
CA LYS A 408 -6.48 11.99 10.81
C LYS A 408 -7.65 12.97 10.92
N LEU A 409 -7.84 13.84 9.92
CA LEU A 409 -8.96 14.78 9.92
C LEU A 409 -10.31 14.06 9.87
N MET A 410 -10.44 12.98 9.09
CA MET A 410 -11.64 12.13 9.11
C MET A 410 -11.94 11.59 10.51
N TRP A 411 -10.91 11.05 11.17
CA TRP A 411 -11.03 10.53 12.53
C TRP A 411 -11.34 11.64 13.53
N VAL A 412 -10.66 12.79 13.49
CA VAL A 412 -10.89 13.93 14.38
C VAL A 412 -12.34 14.45 14.24
N LEU A 413 -12.86 14.56 13.02
CA LEU A 413 -14.24 15.01 12.78
C LEU A 413 -15.31 14.02 13.29
N GLY A 414 -14.94 12.75 13.48
CA GLY A 414 -15.77 11.78 14.20
C GLY A 414 -15.92 12.07 15.70
N HIS A 415 -15.01 12.89 16.29
CA HIS A 415 -14.90 13.13 17.73
C HIS A 415 -15.17 14.59 18.14
N ALA A 416 -14.79 15.56 17.32
CA ALA A 416 -14.90 16.98 17.63
C ALA A 416 -15.74 17.73 16.59
N LYS A 417 -16.44 18.79 17.04
CA LYS A 417 -17.27 19.64 16.19
C LYS A 417 -16.82 21.08 16.17
N LYS A 418 -16.16 21.55 17.25
CA LYS A 418 -15.68 22.94 17.37
C LYS A 418 -14.28 23.04 16.77
N LEU A 419 -14.01 24.12 16.02
CA LEU A 419 -12.72 24.32 15.35
C LEU A 419 -11.53 24.29 16.33
N ASP A 420 -11.65 24.83 17.53
CA ASP A 420 -10.57 24.80 18.52
C ASP A 420 -10.26 23.38 19.03
N GLU A 421 -11.29 22.55 19.23
CA GLU A 421 -11.14 21.16 19.60
C GLU A 421 -10.49 20.35 18.45
N ILE A 422 -10.97 20.57 17.22
CA ILE A 422 -10.41 19.98 16.00
C ILE A 422 -8.94 20.37 15.86
N LYS A 423 -8.60 21.65 16.00
CA LYS A 423 -7.22 22.13 15.93
C LYS A 423 -6.34 21.46 16.98
N LYS A 424 -6.82 21.41 18.23
CA LYS A 424 -6.10 20.73 19.33
C LYS A 424 -5.85 19.27 18.99
N MET A 425 -6.86 18.53 18.52
CA MET A 425 -6.71 17.13 18.18
C MET A 425 -5.82 16.92 16.96
N MET A 426 -5.93 17.76 15.93
CA MET A 426 -5.04 17.69 14.75
C MET A 426 -3.57 17.85 15.11
N LEU A 427 -3.25 18.71 16.08
CA LEU A 427 -1.87 19.01 16.51
C LEU A 427 -1.40 18.16 17.71
N THR A 428 -2.23 17.25 18.23
CA THR A 428 -1.83 16.26 19.22
C THR A 428 -1.27 15.02 18.52
N ASN A 429 -0.08 14.55 18.94
CA ASN A 429 0.54 13.34 18.40
C ASN A 429 -0.10 12.10 19.04
N TYR A 430 -0.87 11.32 18.28
CA TYR A 430 -1.56 10.12 18.75
C TYR A 430 -0.85 8.82 18.37
N ALA A 431 -0.22 8.79 17.20
CA ALA A 431 0.32 7.59 16.59
C ALA A 431 1.68 7.78 15.91
N GLY A 432 2.47 8.73 16.40
CA GLY A 432 3.79 9.05 15.84
C GLY A 432 3.73 9.84 14.53
N GLU A 433 2.58 10.43 14.21
CA GLU A 433 2.37 11.17 12.95
C GLU A 433 3.04 12.54 12.93
N ILE A 434 3.39 13.09 14.10
CA ILE A 434 4.10 14.36 14.24
C ILE A 434 5.43 14.11 14.92
N THR A 435 6.52 14.56 14.31
CA THR A 435 7.85 14.56 14.93
C THR A 435 8.16 15.92 15.54
N ASN A 436 8.81 15.94 16.70
CA ASN A 436 9.26 17.19 17.31
C ASN A 436 10.31 17.89 16.46
N ARG A 437 11.17 17.11 15.80
CA ARG A 437 12.28 17.58 14.98
C ARG A 437 12.57 16.60 13.84
N VAL A 438 12.63 17.11 12.61
CA VAL A 438 13.13 16.34 11.47
C VAL A 438 14.67 16.23 11.58
N ILE A 439 15.18 15.02 11.56
CA ILE A 439 16.61 14.72 11.63
C ILE A 439 17.23 14.69 10.24
N SER A 440 18.47 15.16 10.10
CA SER A 440 19.12 15.32 8.80
C SER A 440 19.30 14.01 8.04
N ASN A 441 19.55 12.90 8.76
CA ASN A 441 19.73 11.58 8.18
C ASN A 441 18.41 10.85 7.85
N SER A 442 17.25 11.50 7.99
CA SER A 442 15.97 10.96 7.54
C SER A 442 15.57 11.42 6.14
N PHE A 443 16.41 12.20 5.48
CA PHE A 443 16.15 12.68 4.12
C PHE A 443 16.70 11.71 3.07
N LEU A 444 15.84 11.25 2.15
CA LEU A 444 16.17 10.33 1.06
C LEU A 444 16.79 8.98 1.51
N ILE A 445 16.28 8.41 2.59
CA ILE A 445 16.69 7.08 3.07
C ILE A 445 16.15 5.98 2.17
#